data_275d8782736a863f246bf200aca03952
#
_entry.id   275d8782736a863f246bf200aca03952
#
_cell.length_a   1.000
_cell.length_b   1.000
_cell.length_c   1.000
_cell.angle_alpha   90.00
_cell.angle_beta   90.00
_cell.angle_gamma   90.00
#
_symmetry.space_group_name_H-M   'P 1'
#
loop_
_entity.id
_entity.type
_entity.pdbx_description
1 polymer ?
#
loop_
_entity_poly.entity_id
_entity_poly.type
_entity_poly.pdbx_seq_one_letter_code
_entity_poly.pdbx_strand_id
1 'polypeptide(L)'
;MALRSSFTDSPDYLQSLDRGLQVLRAFNRDRPRCTLSEIANQTGLSRAVARRSLLTLQHLGYVASQNRHFFLTPRVLELGYSFLSSLDLTDLAHEPMEKLSQRVGESCSMAVLDGSEIVYVARIAVRRLMSVALGVGARLPAFAASMGRVLLADKSDSELTSWLREHTFRPITAHTIYKPRALRAEILKVRREGYAFVSQELELGLCSIAVPIRSATGQAVYGLNVSMRYSDDVRAVALKKMLPALQDACQTIERAVARDGWQPLTVSRSAYG
;
A
#
# COMPACT_ATOMS: atom_id res chain seq x y z
N MET A 1 7.02 -10.59 -15.05
CA MET A 1 7.95 -11.57 -14.44
C MET A 1 9.28 -11.71 -15.21
N ALA A 2 9.31 -11.43 -16.51
CA ALA A 2 10.52 -11.61 -17.36
C ALA A 2 11.69 -10.63 -17.08
N LEU A 3 11.42 -9.36 -16.68
CA LEU A 3 12.48 -8.35 -16.40
C LEU A 3 13.19 -8.52 -15.06
N ARG A 4 12.62 -9.28 -14.10
CA ARG A 4 13.30 -9.56 -12.83
C ARG A 4 14.30 -10.73 -12.92
N SER A 5 14.15 -11.66 -13.88
CA SER A 5 15.05 -12.79 -14.01
C SER A 5 16.43 -12.41 -14.60
N SER A 6 16.49 -11.39 -15.47
CA SER A 6 17.75 -11.00 -16.11
C SER A 6 18.71 -10.24 -15.18
N PHE A 7 18.19 -9.41 -14.24
CA PHE A 7 19.04 -8.66 -13.32
C PHE A 7 19.56 -9.52 -12.15
N THR A 8 18.80 -10.53 -11.71
CA THR A 8 19.26 -11.45 -10.64
C THR A 8 20.47 -12.28 -11.04
N ASP A 9 20.72 -12.41 -12.35
CA ASP A 9 21.89 -13.13 -12.90
C ASP A 9 23.06 -12.17 -13.22
N SER A 10 22.87 -10.86 -13.02
CA SER A 10 23.91 -9.85 -13.23
C SER A 10 24.97 -9.89 -12.13
N PRO A 11 26.26 -9.65 -12.44
CA PRO A 11 27.31 -9.47 -11.44
C PRO A 11 27.05 -8.27 -10.50
N ASP A 12 26.23 -7.31 -10.91
CA ASP A 12 25.84 -6.16 -10.09
C ASP A 12 24.75 -6.51 -9.06
N TYR A 13 24.16 -7.70 -9.13
CA TYR A 13 23.13 -8.15 -8.18
C TYR A 13 23.74 -8.70 -6.90
N LEU A 14 23.62 -7.94 -5.80
CA LEU A 14 24.10 -8.37 -4.49
C LEU A 14 23.10 -9.33 -3.81
N GLN A 15 23.24 -10.61 -4.08
CA GLN A 15 22.40 -11.66 -3.50
C GLN A 15 22.39 -11.66 -1.96
N SER A 16 23.47 -11.22 -1.32
CA SER A 16 23.56 -11.10 0.14
C SER A 16 22.64 -10.00 0.69
N LEU A 17 22.52 -8.87 -0.03
CA LEU A 17 21.61 -7.78 0.32
C LEU A 17 20.16 -8.22 0.16
N ASP A 18 19.81 -8.86 -0.95
CA ASP A 18 18.46 -9.39 -1.19
C ASP A 18 18.04 -10.36 -0.07
N ARG A 19 18.91 -11.32 0.29
CA ARG A 19 18.66 -12.26 1.39
C ARG A 19 18.50 -11.58 2.75
N GLY A 20 19.28 -10.55 3.04
CA GLY A 20 19.11 -9.74 4.26
C GLY A 20 17.75 -9.06 4.32
N LEU A 21 17.29 -8.44 3.23
CA LEU A 21 15.97 -7.83 3.12
C LEU A 21 14.84 -8.87 3.22
N GLN A 22 14.99 -10.06 2.63
CA GLN A 22 14.03 -11.15 2.78
C GLN A 22 13.88 -11.58 4.24
N VAL A 23 14.97 -11.66 5.00
CA VAL A 23 14.94 -11.99 6.43
C VAL A 23 14.22 -10.91 7.24
N LEU A 24 14.46 -9.61 6.97
CA LEU A 24 13.73 -8.53 7.64
C LEU A 24 12.21 -8.60 7.37
N ARG A 25 11.81 -8.91 6.13
CA ARG A 25 10.41 -9.05 5.73
C ARG A 25 9.71 -10.30 6.30
N ALA A 26 10.45 -11.27 6.79
CA ALA A 26 9.89 -12.48 7.39
C ALA A 26 9.22 -12.21 8.74
N PHE A 27 9.58 -11.14 9.43
CA PHE A 27 8.90 -10.70 10.64
C PHE A 27 7.64 -9.94 10.29
N ASN A 28 6.54 -10.25 10.95
CA ASN A 28 5.27 -9.55 10.77
C ASN A 28 4.45 -9.61 12.07
N ARG A 29 3.22 -9.06 12.04
CA ARG A 29 2.32 -9.01 13.21
C ARG A 29 2.02 -10.40 13.79
N ASP A 30 1.79 -11.40 12.94
CA ASP A 30 1.45 -12.76 13.37
C ASP A 30 2.67 -13.51 13.87
N ARG A 31 3.86 -13.06 13.45
CA ARG A 31 5.17 -13.65 13.79
C ARG A 31 6.16 -12.58 14.18
N PRO A 32 5.95 -11.90 15.32
CA PRO A 32 6.84 -10.85 15.80
C PRO A 32 8.18 -11.40 16.34
N ARG A 33 8.21 -12.70 16.65
CA ARG A 33 9.38 -13.46 17.11
C ARG A 33 9.47 -14.77 16.37
N CYS A 34 10.63 -15.05 15.80
CA CYS A 34 10.87 -16.26 15.00
C CYS A 34 12.16 -16.95 15.39
N THR A 35 12.18 -18.27 15.35
CA THR A 35 13.39 -19.07 15.41
C THR A 35 14.13 -19.04 14.07
N LEU A 36 15.42 -19.44 14.07
CA LEU A 36 16.19 -19.60 12.84
C LEU A 36 15.50 -20.53 11.82
N SER A 37 14.88 -21.61 12.30
CA SER A 37 14.22 -22.58 11.41
C SER A 37 12.96 -22.01 10.76
N GLU A 38 12.16 -21.23 11.50
CA GLU A 38 10.98 -20.57 10.95
C GLU A 38 11.36 -19.53 9.91
N ILE A 39 12.40 -18.72 10.16
CA ILE A 39 12.91 -17.75 9.17
C ILE A 39 13.41 -18.47 7.91
N ALA A 40 14.20 -19.55 8.06
CA ALA A 40 14.70 -20.31 6.92
C ALA A 40 13.56 -20.90 6.08
N ASN A 41 12.55 -21.49 6.71
CA ASN A 41 11.39 -22.06 6.02
C ASN A 41 10.55 -21.00 5.31
N GLN A 42 10.34 -19.86 5.95
CA GLN A 42 9.50 -18.77 5.42
C GLN A 42 10.16 -18.05 4.23
N THR A 43 11.49 -17.89 4.28
CA THR A 43 12.25 -17.22 3.22
C THR A 43 12.70 -18.18 2.10
N GLY A 44 12.59 -19.49 2.30
CA GLY A 44 13.16 -20.50 1.39
C GLY A 44 14.70 -20.55 1.40
N LEU A 45 15.35 -19.85 2.35
CA LEU A 45 16.79 -19.83 2.48
C LEU A 45 17.30 -21.06 3.24
N SER A 46 18.51 -21.52 2.92
CA SER A 46 19.16 -22.53 3.76
C SER A 46 19.39 -21.98 5.19
N ARG A 47 19.37 -22.85 6.20
CA ARG A 47 19.63 -22.46 7.60
C ARG A 47 20.96 -21.70 7.77
N ALA A 48 21.98 -22.09 7.02
CA ALA A 48 23.28 -21.43 7.05
C ALA A 48 23.21 -19.98 6.53
N VAL A 49 22.48 -19.74 5.44
CA VAL A 49 22.28 -18.41 4.86
C VAL A 49 21.40 -17.54 5.78
N ALA A 50 20.26 -18.06 6.23
CA ALA A 50 19.38 -17.36 7.17
C ALA A 50 20.12 -16.97 8.45
N ARG A 51 20.95 -17.88 9.02
CA ARG A 51 21.78 -17.60 10.19
C ARG A 51 22.76 -16.45 9.94
N ARG A 52 23.51 -16.47 8.83
CA ARG A 52 24.46 -15.39 8.52
C ARG A 52 23.76 -14.05 8.35
N SER A 53 22.63 -14.00 7.66
CA SER A 53 21.81 -12.79 7.51
C SER A 53 21.32 -12.28 8.86
N LEU A 54 20.78 -13.15 9.74
CA LEU A 54 20.33 -12.78 11.08
C LEU A 54 21.46 -12.23 11.95
N LEU A 55 22.65 -12.86 11.94
CA LEU A 55 23.79 -12.39 12.72
C LEU A 55 24.31 -11.04 12.21
N THR A 56 24.34 -10.82 10.89
CA THR A 56 24.68 -9.53 10.29
C THR A 56 23.68 -8.45 10.71
N LEU A 57 22.38 -8.73 10.59
CA LEU A 57 21.32 -7.81 11.00
C LEU A 57 21.33 -7.51 12.50
N GLN A 58 21.72 -8.51 13.31
CA GLN A 58 21.90 -8.35 14.75
C GLN A 58 23.11 -7.47 15.07
N HIS A 59 24.24 -7.67 14.39
CA HIS A 59 25.42 -6.81 14.52
C HIS A 59 25.11 -5.36 14.12
N LEU A 60 24.32 -5.17 13.05
CA LEU A 60 23.86 -3.86 12.61
C LEU A 60 22.76 -3.25 13.50
N GLY A 61 22.24 -3.99 14.47
CA GLY A 61 21.23 -3.54 15.41
C GLY A 61 19.78 -3.57 14.92
N TYR A 62 19.49 -4.10 13.74
CA TYR A 62 18.10 -4.22 13.20
C TYR A 62 17.33 -5.39 13.79
N VAL A 63 18.04 -6.43 14.24
CA VAL A 63 17.49 -7.65 14.84
C VAL A 63 18.11 -7.83 16.22
N ALA A 64 17.33 -8.30 17.17
CA ALA A 64 17.82 -8.79 18.46
C ALA A 64 17.42 -10.25 18.65
N SER A 65 18.05 -10.93 19.60
CA SER A 65 17.73 -12.33 19.93
C SER A 65 17.58 -12.52 21.44
N GLN A 66 16.62 -13.35 21.82
CA GLN A 66 16.40 -13.80 23.19
C GLN A 66 15.87 -15.23 23.17
N ASN A 67 16.44 -16.13 23.96
CA ASN A 67 15.98 -17.53 24.06
C ASN A 67 15.81 -18.24 22.71
N ARG A 68 16.78 -18.10 21.80
CA ARG A 68 16.78 -18.65 20.44
C ARG A 68 15.73 -18.06 19.49
N HIS A 69 14.99 -17.05 19.90
CA HIS A 69 14.07 -16.30 19.04
C HIS A 69 14.71 -14.98 18.64
N PHE A 70 14.56 -14.64 17.38
CA PHE A 70 14.94 -13.36 16.78
C PHE A 70 13.70 -12.46 16.67
N PHE A 71 13.89 -11.16 16.76
CA PHE A 71 12.85 -10.15 16.60
C PHE A 71 13.44 -8.83 16.12
N LEU A 72 12.61 -8.00 15.47
CA LEU A 72 13.03 -6.69 15.00
C LEU A 72 13.23 -5.72 16.16
N THR A 73 14.23 -4.85 16.04
CA THR A 73 14.43 -3.71 16.96
C THR A 73 13.75 -2.45 16.40
N PRO A 74 13.56 -1.40 17.22
CA PRO A 74 13.05 -0.11 16.72
C PRO A 74 13.89 0.51 15.60
N ARG A 75 15.16 0.11 15.45
CA ARG A 75 16.05 0.62 14.40
C ARG A 75 15.53 0.37 12.99
N VAL A 76 14.70 -0.66 12.78
CA VAL A 76 14.05 -0.92 11.48
C VAL A 76 13.23 0.28 10.99
N LEU A 77 12.71 1.11 11.90
CA LEU A 77 11.93 2.30 11.55
C LEU A 77 12.77 3.35 10.79
N GLU A 78 14.10 3.37 10.97
CA GLU A 78 14.99 4.29 10.24
C GLU A 78 14.86 4.10 8.72
N LEU A 79 14.66 2.84 8.25
CA LEU A 79 14.53 2.52 6.83
C LEU A 79 13.23 3.10 6.22
N GLY A 80 12.16 3.13 6.98
CA GLY A 80 10.88 3.69 6.55
C GLY A 80 10.78 5.19 6.81
N TYR A 81 11.44 5.68 7.85
CA TYR A 81 11.40 7.10 8.24
C TYR A 81 11.91 8.01 7.12
N SER A 82 13.02 7.65 6.47
CA SER A 82 13.57 8.43 5.35
C SER A 82 12.57 8.57 4.19
N PHE A 83 11.77 7.55 3.93
CA PHE A 83 10.70 7.63 2.93
C PHE A 83 9.53 8.48 3.45
N LEU A 84 9.05 8.22 4.66
CA LEU A 84 7.91 8.93 5.24
C LEU A 84 8.22 10.42 5.46
N SER A 85 9.43 10.76 5.93
CA SER A 85 9.85 12.15 6.12
C SER A 85 10.10 12.91 4.81
N SER A 86 10.35 12.20 3.71
CA SER A 86 10.39 12.80 2.38
C SER A 86 8.98 13.08 1.81
N LEU A 87 7.96 12.57 2.48
CA LEU A 87 6.55 12.82 2.16
C LEU A 87 6.02 13.94 3.06
N ASP A 88 6.45 15.19 2.86
CA ASP A 88 5.92 16.37 3.58
C ASP A 88 4.39 16.41 3.56
N LEU A 89 3.80 15.71 2.59
CA LEU A 89 2.36 15.56 2.43
C LEU A 89 1.68 14.80 3.59
N THR A 90 2.35 13.89 4.29
CA THR A 90 1.70 13.17 5.39
C THR A 90 1.32 14.11 6.53
N ASP A 91 2.15 15.11 6.81
CA ASP A 91 1.89 16.13 7.83
C ASP A 91 0.79 17.09 7.36
N LEU A 92 0.83 17.52 6.09
CA LEU A 92 -0.19 18.37 5.47
C LEU A 92 -1.55 17.67 5.36
N ALA A 93 -1.58 16.34 5.20
CA ALA A 93 -2.81 15.55 5.08
C ALA A 93 -3.43 15.20 6.43
N HIS A 94 -2.67 15.24 7.54
CA HIS A 94 -3.14 14.73 8.84
C HIS A 94 -4.41 15.45 9.32
N GLU A 95 -4.37 16.78 9.43
CA GLU A 95 -5.51 17.57 9.88
C GLU A 95 -6.76 17.44 8.97
N PRO A 96 -6.66 17.54 7.62
CA PRO A 96 -7.77 17.26 6.73
C PRO A 96 -8.35 15.85 6.88
N MET A 97 -7.51 14.82 7.09
CA MET A 97 -7.94 13.44 7.30
C MET A 97 -8.64 13.27 8.66
N GLU A 98 -8.18 13.93 9.72
CA GLU A 98 -8.87 13.92 11.01
C GLU A 98 -10.26 14.53 10.90
N LYS A 99 -10.39 15.71 10.27
CA LYS A 99 -11.68 16.38 10.04
C LYS A 99 -12.61 15.51 9.19
N LEU A 100 -12.09 14.86 8.15
CA LEU A 100 -12.83 13.90 7.34
C LEU A 100 -13.36 12.76 8.22
N SER A 101 -12.49 12.09 8.97
CA SER A 101 -12.86 10.97 9.82
C SER A 101 -13.91 11.35 10.86
N GLN A 102 -13.76 12.50 11.50
CA GLN A 102 -14.73 13.03 12.47
C GLN A 102 -16.10 13.32 11.80
N ARG A 103 -16.10 13.96 10.62
CA ARG A 103 -17.33 14.31 9.88
C ARG A 103 -18.13 13.09 9.44
N VAL A 104 -17.44 12.03 8.98
CA VAL A 104 -18.11 10.84 8.44
C VAL A 104 -18.31 9.74 9.49
N GLY A 105 -17.56 9.77 10.60
CA GLY A 105 -17.59 8.75 11.66
C GLY A 105 -16.92 7.43 11.26
N GLU A 106 -16.05 7.43 10.25
CA GLU A 106 -15.39 6.25 9.68
C GLU A 106 -13.89 6.44 9.58
N SER A 107 -13.14 5.32 9.52
CA SER A 107 -11.70 5.38 9.31
C SER A 107 -11.38 5.85 7.89
N CYS A 108 -10.38 6.71 7.77
CA CYS A 108 -9.83 7.11 6.47
C CYS A 108 -8.33 6.77 6.38
N SER A 109 -7.86 6.58 5.16
CA SER A 109 -6.47 6.23 4.91
C SER A 109 -5.98 6.81 3.60
N MET A 110 -4.68 7.02 3.52
CA MET A 110 -3.98 7.45 2.32
C MET A 110 -2.92 6.41 1.93
N ALA A 111 -2.79 6.13 0.65
CA ALA A 111 -1.84 5.14 0.14
C ALA A 111 -1.23 5.56 -1.20
N VAL A 112 -0.04 5.02 -1.48
CA VAL A 112 0.66 5.12 -2.77
C VAL A 112 0.57 3.79 -3.53
N LEU A 113 0.75 3.84 -4.85
CA LEU A 113 0.86 2.63 -5.68
C LEU A 113 2.32 2.18 -5.75
N ASP A 114 2.58 0.93 -5.40
CA ASP A 114 3.89 0.28 -5.54
C ASP A 114 3.74 -1.08 -6.24
N GLY A 115 4.00 -1.09 -7.52
CA GLY A 115 3.86 -2.27 -8.35
C GLY A 115 2.42 -2.76 -8.49
N SER A 116 2.13 -3.93 -7.95
CA SER A 116 0.80 -4.55 -7.92
C SER A 116 0.01 -4.23 -6.66
N GLU A 117 0.59 -3.50 -5.73
CA GLU A 117 0.03 -3.24 -4.41
C GLU A 117 -0.07 -1.74 -4.12
N ILE A 118 -0.91 -1.40 -3.18
CA ILE A 118 -0.86 -0.10 -2.50
C ILE A 118 -0.15 -0.24 -1.17
N VAL A 119 0.55 0.83 -0.77
CA VAL A 119 1.21 0.94 0.54
C VAL A 119 0.56 2.09 1.31
N TYR A 120 0.07 1.80 2.50
CA TYR A 120 -0.53 2.81 3.39
C TYR A 120 0.55 3.74 3.92
N VAL A 121 0.37 5.05 3.72
CA VAL A 121 1.28 6.11 4.17
C VAL A 121 0.70 6.96 5.29
N ALA A 122 -0.62 7.03 5.40
CA ALA A 122 -1.31 7.68 6.53
C ALA A 122 -2.64 6.97 6.83
N ARG A 123 -3.07 7.02 8.10
CA ARG A 123 -4.35 6.45 8.53
C ARG A 123 -4.86 7.13 9.79
N ILE A 124 -6.12 7.53 9.76
CA ILE A 124 -6.92 7.93 10.91
C ILE A 124 -7.90 6.80 11.21
N ALA A 125 -7.72 6.12 12.33
CA ALA A 125 -8.54 4.98 12.71
C ALA A 125 -9.63 5.40 13.70
N VAL A 126 -10.88 5.05 13.41
CA VAL A 126 -11.96 5.10 14.39
C VAL A 126 -11.93 3.80 15.18
N ARG A 127 -11.94 3.88 16.52
CA ARG A 127 -11.99 2.71 17.40
C ARG A 127 -13.33 1.97 17.22
N ARG A 128 -13.34 0.93 16.41
CA ARG A 128 -14.43 -0.05 16.33
C ARG A 128 -13.87 -1.45 16.57
N LEU A 129 -14.64 -2.32 17.21
CA LEU A 129 -14.27 -3.67 17.67
C LEU A 129 -13.87 -4.66 16.54
N MET A 130 -14.04 -4.27 15.27
CA MET A 130 -13.67 -5.08 14.11
C MET A 130 -12.93 -4.20 13.10
N SER A 131 -11.63 -4.08 13.26
CA SER A 131 -10.80 -3.53 12.21
C SER A 131 -9.65 -4.50 11.96
N VAL A 132 -9.50 -4.93 10.71
CA VAL A 132 -8.19 -5.39 10.24
C VAL A 132 -7.22 -4.32 10.69
N ALA A 133 -6.22 -4.70 11.50
CA ALA A 133 -5.27 -3.74 12.04
C ALA A 133 -4.28 -3.34 10.93
N LEU A 134 -4.79 -2.58 9.98
CA LEU A 134 -4.00 -1.91 8.97
C LEU A 134 -3.31 -0.71 9.61
N GLY A 135 -2.04 -0.55 9.34
CA GLY A 135 -1.23 0.60 9.79
C GLY A 135 -0.44 1.17 8.63
N VAL A 136 0.32 2.23 8.88
CA VAL A 136 1.32 2.75 7.94
C VAL A 136 2.30 1.62 7.59
N GLY A 137 2.64 1.49 6.29
CA GLY A 137 3.44 0.38 5.76
C GLY A 137 2.64 -0.88 5.38
N ALA A 138 1.35 -0.99 5.75
CA ALA A 138 0.52 -2.11 5.32
C ALA A 138 0.36 -2.11 3.79
N ARG A 139 0.35 -3.31 3.21
CA ARG A 139 0.27 -3.52 1.76
C ARG A 139 -1.00 -4.29 1.41
N LEU A 140 -1.70 -3.85 0.38
CA LEU A 140 -2.89 -4.51 -0.14
C LEU A 140 -2.84 -4.58 -1.67
N PRO A 141 -3.43 -5.61 -2.30
CA PRO A 141 -3.53 -5.71 -3.75
C PRO A 141 -4.26 -4.49 -4.34
N ALA A 142 -3.58 -3.76 -5.24
CA ALA A 142 -4.12 -2.52 -5.83
C ALA A 142 -5.43 -2.78 -6.60
N PHE A 143 -5.55 -3.93 -7.26
CA PHE A 143 -6.71 -4.24 -8.09
C PHE A 143 -8.02 -4.40 -7.30
N ALA A 144 -7.94 -4.81 -6.03
CA ALA A 144 -9.08 -5.07 -5.16
C ALA A 144 -9.32 -3.95 -4.13
N ALA A 145 -8.45 -2.93 -4.09
CA ALA A 145 -8.55 -1.79 -3.19
C ALA A 145 -9.07 -0.54 -3.91
N SER A 146 -9.96 0.24 -3.27
CA SER A 146 -10.49 1.47 -3.86
C SER A 146 -9.38 2.49 -4.15
N MET A 147 -8.43 2.68 -3.22
CA MET A 147 -7.26 3.55 -3.45
C MET A 147 -6.39 3.06 -4.62
N GLY A 148 -6.21 1.75 -4.74
CA GLY A 148 -5.46 1.19 -5.88
C GLY A 148 -6.15 1.45 -7.21
N ARG A 149 -7.48 1.34 -7.28
CA ARG A 149 -8.24 1.59 -8.51
C ARG A 149 -8.18 3.04 -8.96
N VAL A 150 -8.24 4.02 -8.06
CA VAL A 150 -8.09 5.43 -8.45
C VAL A 150 -6.69 5.75 -8.94
N LEU A 151 -5.66 5.13 -8.36
CA LEU A 151 -4.28 5.28 -8.82
C LEU A 151 -4.02 4.57 -10.15
N LEU A 152 -4.60 3.39 -10.35
CA LEU A 152 -4.54 2.67 -11.63
C LEU A 152 -5.33 3.39 -12.73
N ALA A 153 -6.39 4.09 -12.38
CA ALA A 153 -7.20 4.87 -13.32
C ALA A 153 -6.45 6.07 -13.93
N ASP A 154 -5.40 6.55 -13.27
CA ASP A 154 -4.55 7.64 -13.75
C ASP A 154 -3.50 7.21 -14.80
N LYS A 155 -3.21 5.91 -14.88
CA LYS A 155 -2.27 5.38 -15.89
C LYS A 155 -2.82 5.56 -17.31
N SER A 156 -1.93 5.83 -18.27
CA SER A 156 -2.31 5.78 -19.69
C SER A 156 -2.86 4.41 -20.09
N ASP A 157 -3.54 4.32 -21.24
CA ASP A 157 -4.10 3.05 -21.71
C ASP A 157 -3.02 2.00 -22.00
N SER A 158 -1.84 2.42 -22.45
CA SER A 158 -0.69 1.55 -22.70
C SER A 158 -0.11 1.03 -21.38
N GLU A 159 0.10 1.91 -20.39
CA GLU A 159 0.61 1.52 -19.08
C GLU A 159 -0.38 0.60 -18.33
N LEU A 160 -1.68 0.91 -18.37
CA LEU A 160 -2.70 0.04 -17.78
C LEU A 160 -2.74 -1.33 -18.44
N THR A 161 -2.60 -1.39 -19.76
CA THR A 161 -2.57 -2.65 -20.52
C THR A 161 -1.33 -3.48 -20.15
N SER A 162 -0.16 -2.84 -20.04
CA SER A 162 1.08 -3.51 -19.61
C SER A 162 0.95 -3.98 -18.16
N TRP A 163 0.44 -3.14 -17.26
CA TRP A 163 0.23 -3.50 -15.86
C TRP A 163 -0.69 -4.72 -15.71
N LEU A 164 -1.81 -4.76 -16.45
CA LEU A 164 -2.74 -5.89 -16.43
C LEU A 164 -2.13 -7.20 -16.97
N ARG A 165 -1.20 -7.11 -17.91
CA ARG A 165 -0.50 -8.28 -18.49
C ARG A 165 0.62 -8.81 -17.59
N GLU A 166 1.30 -7.92 -16.88
CA GLU A 166 2.47 -8.26 -16.05
C GLU A 166 2.09 -8.86 -14.70
N HIS A 167 0.83 -8.71 -14.28
CA HIS A 167 0.39 -9.16 -12.96
C HIS A 167 -0.63 -10.28 -13.05
N THR A 168 -0.58 -11.17 -12.05
CA THR A 168 -1.55 -12.26 -11.90
C THR A 168 -2.56 -11.89 -10.82
N PHE A 169 -3.84 -12.00 -11.14
CA PHE A 169 -4.93 -11.67 -10.24
C PHE A 169 -5.63 -12.96 -9.78
N ARG A 170 -5.90 -13.04 -8.48
CA ARG A 170 -6.64 -14.16 -7.87
C ARG A 170 -7.81 -13.63 -7.08
N PRO A 171 -8.95 -14.33 -7.04
CA PRO A 171 -10.07 -13.93 -6.19
C PRO A 171 -9.66 -14.02 -4.72
N ILE A 172 -9.98 -12.98 -3.96
CA ILE A 172 -9.76 -12.92 -2.50
C ILE A 172 -11.06 -13.29 -1.79
N THR A 173 -12.19 -12.81 -2.33
CA THR A 173 -13.53 -13.15 -1.92
C THR A 173 -14.35 -13.56 -3.15
N ALA A 174 -15.60 -14.00 -2.93
CA ALA A 174 -16.55 -14.27 -4.01
C ALA A 174 -16.92 -13.01 -4.83
N HIS A 175 -16.71 -11.81 -4.27
CA HIS A 175 -17.03 -10.52 -4.90
C HIS A 175 -15.85 -9.90 -5.65
N THR A 176 -14.66 -10.45 -5.53
CA THR A 176 -13.45 -9.87 -6.12
C THR A 176 -13.51 -9.82 -7.64
N ILE A 177 -13.35 -8.64 -8.22
CA ILE A 177 -13.17 -8.46 -9.67
C ILE A 177 -11.70 -8.71 -10.01
N TYR A 178 -11.40 -9.89 -10.54
CA TYR A 178 -10.02 -10.33 -10.81
C TYR A 178 -9.73 -10.68 -12.27
N LYS A 179 -10.76 -10.85 -13.11
CA LYS A 179 -10.57 -11.15 -14.55
C LYS A 179 -10.04 -9.88 -15.24
N PRO A 180 -8.92 -9.91 -15.99
CA PRO A 180 -8.27 -8.72 -16.54
C PRO A 180 -9.20 -7.83 -17.36
N ARG A 181 -10.09 -8.42 -18.18
CA ARG A 181 -11.06 -7.66 -18.99
C ARG A 181 -12.08 -6.90 -18.13
N ALA A 182 -12.62 -7.56 -17.09
CA ALA A 182 -13.57 -6.94 -16.17
C ALA A 182 -12.89 -5.87 -15.30
N LEU A 183 -11.68 -6.16 -14.82
CA LEU A 183 -10.89 -5.21 -14.04
C LEU A 183 -10.55 -3.96 -14.86
N ARG A 184 -10.15 -4.13 -16.15
CA ARG A 184 -9.92 -2.99 -17.05
C ARG A 184 -11.18 -2.13 -17.23
N ALA A 185 -12.33 -2.76 -17.41
CA ALA A 185 -13.60 -2.03 -17.58
C ALA A 185 -13.94 -1.23 -16.31
N GLU A 186 -13.74 -1.81 -15.11
CA GLU A 186 -13.97 -1.12 -13.84
C GLU A 186 -12.98 0.05 -13.64
N ILE A 187 -11.69 -0.13 -13.93
CA ILE A 187 -10.69 0.95 -13.83
C ILE A 187 -11.03 2.10 -14.79
N LEU A 188 -11.44 1.80 -16.03
CA LEU A 188 -11.87 2.83 -16.97
C LEU A 188 -13.14 3.55 -16.53
N LYS A 189 -14.04 2.86 -15.84
CA LYS A 189 -15.20 3.48 -15.20
C LYS A 189 -14.76 4.43 -14.08
N VAL A 190 -13.86 4.01 -13.20
CA VAL A 190 -13.26 4.86 -12.14
C VAL A 190 -12.64 6.12 -12.74
N ARG A 191 -11.92 6.01 -13.87
CA ARG A 191 -11.34 7.16 -14.58
C ARG A 191 -12.40 8.18 -15.01
N ARG A 192 -13.55 7.73 -15.49
CA ARG A 192 -14.65 8.61 -15.91
C ARG A 192 -15.40 9.21 -14.72
N GLU A 193 -15.60 8.43 -13.66
CA GLU A 193 -16.37 8.84 -12.48
C GLU A 193 -15.55 9.67 -11.50
N GLY A 194 -14.21 9.57 -11.52
CA GLY A 194 -13.29 10.27 -10.62
C GLY A 194 -13.21 9.68 -9.22
N TYR A 195 -13.89 8.57 -8.94
CA TYR A 195 -13.86 7.84 -7.67
C TYR A 195 -13.93 6.32 -7.90
N ALA A 196 -13.49 5.55 -6.91
CA ALA A 196 -13.66 4.09 -6.89
C ALA A 196 -14.49 3.68 -5.67
N PHE A 197 -15.54 2.91 -5.89
CA PHE A 197 -16.28 2.23 -4.83
C PHE A 197 -16.04 0.73 -4.93
N VAL A 198 -15.51 0.13 -3.85
CA VAL A 198 -15.21 -1.30 -3.75
C VAL A 198 -16.05 -1.90 -2.63
N SER A 199 -16.74 -3.00 -2.90
CA SER A 199 -17.62 -3.67 -1.95
C SER A 199 -17.23 -5.12 -1.78
N GLN A 200 -16.79 -5.49 -0.59
CA GLN A 200 -16.50 -6.86 -0.17
C GLN A 200 -15.45 -7.61 -1.02
N GLU A 201 -14.63 -6.90 -1.78
CA GLU A 201 -13.64 -7.54 -2.67
C GLU A 201 -12.35 -7.96 -1.97
N LEU A 202 -11.94 -7.23 -0.92
CA LEU A 202 -10.78 -7.57 -0.08
C LEU A 202 -11.16 -8.43 1.12
N GLU A 203 -12.34 -8.17 1.69
CA GLU A 203 -12.85 -8.83 2.89
C GLU A 203 -14.37 -8.74 2.88
N LEU A 204 -15.04 -9.84 3.24
CA LEU A 204 -16.50 -9.84 3.37
C LEU A 204 -16.94 -8.88 4.48
N GLY A 205 -17.98 -8.12 4.22
CA GLY A 205 -18.47 -7.10 5.15
C GLY A 205 -17.71 -5.77 5.10
N LEU A 206 -16.64 -5.64 4.31
CA LEU A 206 -15.87 -4.40 4.14
C LEU A 206 -16.18 -3.72 2.81
N CYS A 207 -16.51 -2.42 2.88
CA CYS A 207 -16.65 -1.55 1.72
C CYS A 207 -15.73 -0.35 1.84
N SER A 208 -15.35 0.23 0.72
CA SER A 208 -14.57 1.47 0.70
C SER A 208 -14.85 2.31 -0.53
N ILE A 209 -14.74 3.64 -0.35
CA ILE A 209 -14.79 4.60 -1.44
C ILE A 209 -13.52 5.43 -1.40
N ALA A 210 -12.93 5.74 -2.55
CA ALA A 210 -11.70 6.49 -2.66
C ALA A 210 -11.73 7.52 -3.79
N VAL A 211 -10.95 8.59 -3.62
CA VAL A 211 -10.63 9.60 -4.62
C VAL A 211 -9.12 9.71 -4.80
N PRO A 212 -8.61 10.12 -5.98
CA PRO A 212 -7.20 10.40 -6.15
C PRO A 212 -6.85 11.77 -5.56
N ILE A 213 -5.69 11.90 -4.90
CA ILE A 213 -5.04 13.17 -4.59
C ILE A 213 -4.04 13.42 -5.71
N ARG A 214 -4.12 14.62 -6.32
CA ARG A 214 -3.31 14.99 -7.48
C ARG A 214 -2.20 15.97 -7.12
N SER A 215 -1.06 15.81 -7.79
CA SER A 215 0.01 16.79 -7.77
C SER A 215 -0.36 18.05 -8.55
N ALA A 216 0.48 19.08 -8.46
CA ALA A 216 0.35 20.31 -9.25
C ALA A 216 0.36 20.05 -10.78
N THR A 217 0.95 18.94 -11.24
CA THR A 217 0.95 18.53 -12.64
C THR A 217 -0.31 17.77 -13.06
N GLY A 218 -1.26 17.55 -12.13
CA GLY A 218 -2.50 16.81 -12.35
C GLY A 218 -2.37 15.28 -12.23
N GLN A 219 -1.18 14.74 -11.98
CA GLN A 219 -0.97 13.31 -11.80
C GLN A 219 -1.51 12.83 -10.46
N ALA A 220 -2.24 11.71 -10.42
CA ALA A 220 -2.66 11.07 -9.19
C ALA A 220 -1.46 10.42 -8.47
N VAL A 221 -1.13 10.92 -7.31
CA VAL A 221 0.04 10.50 -6.52
C VAL A 221 -0.35 9.69 -5.30
N TYR A 222 -1.51 9.95 -4.72
CA TYR A 222 -2.07 9.18 -3.61
C TYR A 222 -3.54 8.84 -3.87
N GLY A 223 -3.99 7.75 -3.26
CA GLY A 223 -5.41 7.48 -3.08
C GLY A 223 -5.80 7.83 -1.65
N LEU A 224 -6.91 8.56 -1.47
CA LEU A 224 -7.53 8.83 -0.18
C LEU A 224 -8.84 8.06 -0.10
N ASN A 225 -9.07 7.29 0.96
CA ASN A 225 -10.29 6.52 1.12
C ASN A 225 -11.00 6.72 2.45
N VAL A 226 -12.27 6.34 2.47
CA VAL A 226 -13.06 6.04 3.66
C VAL A 226 -13.48 4.57 3.58
N SER A 227 -13.30 3.85 4.69
CA SER A 227 -13.70 2.43 4.83
C SER A 227 -14.97 2.34 5.66
N MET A 228 -15.91 1.52 5.23
CA MET A 228 -17.25 1.38 5.81
C MET A 228 -17.60 -0.09 5.98
N ARG A 229 -18.51 -0.40 6.90
CA ARG A 229 -19.13 -1.70 6.99
C ARG A 229 -20.15 -1.87 5.86
N TYR A 230 -20.24 -3.08 5.31
CA TYR A 230 -21.30 -3.42 4.36
C TYR A 230 -22.68 -3.29 4.99
N SER A 231 -23.61 -2.69 4.27
CA SER A 231 -25.07 -2.70 4.43
C SER A 231 -25.69 -2.62 3.05
N ASP A 232 -26.98 -2.95 2.92
CA ASP A 232 -27.64 -2.96 1.62
C ASP A 232 -27.68 -1.56 0.96
N ASP A 233 -27.70 -0.52 1.78
CA ASP A 233 -27.70 0.89 1.34
C ASP A 233 -26.31 1.53 1.30
N VAL A 234 -25.23 0.79 1.63
CA VAL A 234 -23.87 1.32 1.78
C VAL A 234 -23.38 2.12 0.56
N ARG A 235 -23.76 1.71 -0.65
CA ARG A 235 -23.39 2.42 -1.87
C ARG A 235 -24.06 3.81 -1.93
N ALA A 236 -25.33 3.90 -1.58
CA ALA A 236 -26.05 5.18 -1.54
C ALA A 236 -25.46 6.11 -0.47
N VAL A 237 -25.16 5.59 0.70
CA VAL A 237 -24.47 6.32 1.79
C VAL A 237 -23.08 6.78 1.34
N ALA A 238 -22.30 5.90 0.70
CA ALA A 238 -20.98 6.24 0.19
C ALA A 238 -21.03 7.41 -0.79
N LEU A 239 -21.95 7.40 -1.74
CA LEU A 239 -22.07 8.45 -2.76
C LEU A 239 -22.65 9.75 -2.21
N LYS A 240 -23.65 9.69 -1.30
CA LYS A 240 -24.31 10.88 -0.79
C LYS A 240 -23.56 11.58 0.35
N LYS A 241 -22.89 10.82 1.21
CA LYS A 241 -22.25 11.34 2.42
C LYS A 241 -20.72 11.29 2.36
N MET A 242 -20.14 10.14 1.96
CA MET A 242 -18.69 9.96 2.03
C MET A 242 -17.96 10.65 0.88
N LEU A 243 -18.46 10.50 -0.35
CA LEU A 243 -17.79 11.06 -1.54
C LEU A 243 -17.64 12.59 -1.48
N PRO A 244 -18.66 13.41 -1.14
CA PRO A 244 -18.47 14.85 -1.01
C PRO A 244 -17.45 15.21 0.08
N ALA A 245 -17.48 14.53 1.24
CA ALA A 245 -16.53 14.77 2.31
C ALA A 245 -15.08 14.41 1.92
N LEU A 246 -14.90 13.29 1.17
CA LEU A 246 -13.62 12.90 0.60
C LEU A 246 -13.08 13.94 -0.38
N GLN A 247 -13.94 14.44 -1.26
CA GLN A 247 -13.59 15.46 -2.26
C GLN A 247 -13.17 16.77 -1.60
N ASP A 248 -13.89 17.22 -0.55
CA ASP A 248 -13.54 18.41 0.23
C ASP A 248 -12.16 18.26 0.91
N ALA A 249 -11.91 17.11 1.54
CA ALA A 249 -10.62 16.81 2.17
C ALA A 249 -9.49 16.73 1.12
N CYS A 250 -9.75 16.06 0.00
CA CYS A 250 -8.80 15.96 -1.12
C CYS A 250 -8.40 17.34 -1.65
N GLN A 251 -9.36 18.21 -1.94
CA GLN A 251 -9.08 19.58 -2.39
C GLN A 251 -8.27 20.38 -1.37
N THR A 252 -8.53 20.19 -0.09
CA THR A 252 -7.78 20.86 0.98
C THR A 252 -6.33 20.42 0.98
N ILE A 253 -6.08 19.12 0.84
CA ILE A 253 -4.73 18.54 0.75
C ILE A 253 -4.03 19.02 -0.53
N GLU A 254 -4.69 18.98 -1.68
CA GLU A 254 -4.12 19.42 -2.96
C GLU A 254 -3.73 20.90 -2.95
N ARG A 255 -4.52 21.76 -2.30
CA ARG A 255 -4.18 23.19 -2.13
C ARG A 255 -2.96 23.38 -1.23
N ALA A 256 -2.83 22.61 -0.17
CA ALA A 256 -1.65 22.66 0.71
C ALA A 256 -0.40 22.24 -0.06
N VAL A 257 -0.46 21.13 -0.79
CA VAL A 257 0.59 20.63 -1.68
C VAL A 257 1.04 21.67 -2.71
N ALA A 258 0.10 22.34 -3.35
CA ALA A 258 0.40 23.36 -4.37
C ALA A 258 1.10 24.58 -3.78
N ARG A 259 0.84 24.94 -2.51
CA ARG A 259 1.48 26.07 -1.82
C ARG A 259 2.92 25.77 -1.43
N ASP A 260 3.19 24.55 -0.97
CA ASP A 260 4.51 24.15 -0.49
C ASP A 260 5.48 23.75 -1.60
N GLY A 261 5.03 23.78 -2.88
CA GLY A 261 5.85 23.40 -4.03
C GLY A 261 6.26 21.93 -4.06
N TRP A 262 5.54 21.08 -3.30
CA TRP A 262 5.83 19.66 -3.21
C TRP A 262 5.71 18.96 -4.58
N GLN A 263 6.74 18.20 -4.94
CA GLN A 263 6.74 17.36 -6.13
C GLN A 263 6.78 15.89 -5.73
N PRO A 264 5.97 15.04 -6.37
CA PRO A 264 6.01 13.60 -6.09
C PRO A 264 7.38 13.04 -6.43
N LEU A 265 7.91 12.18 -5.55
CA LEU A 265 9.03 11.32 -5.91
C LEU A 265 8.55 10.37 -7.01
N THR A 266 8.76 10.76 -8.26
CA THR A 266 8.50 9.88 -9.41
C THR A 266 9.54 8.78 -9.40
N VAL A 267 9.16 7.60 -8.88
CA VAL A 267 9.96 6.38 -9.08
C VAL A 267 9.76 5.98 -10.54
N SER A 268 10.54 6.60 -11.43
CA SER A 268 10.63 6.15 -12.83
C SER A 268 11.26 4.76 -12.83
N ARG A 269 10.49 3.74 -13.15
CA ARG A 269 10.99 2.37 -13.34
C ARG A 269 11.94 2.20 -14.53
N SER A 270 12.20 3.25 -15.32
CA SER A 270 13.15 3.21 -16.42
C SER A 270 14.63 3.18 -15.98
N ALA A 271 14.91 3.33 -14.68
CA ALA A 271 16.29 3.32 -14.17
C ALA A 271 16.84 1.91 -13.88
N TYR A 272 16.02 0.86 -14.04
CA TYR A 272 16.44 -0.54 -13.90
C TYR A 272 16.04 -1.29 -15.17
N GLY A 273 16.67 -0.88 -16.30
CA GLY A 273 16.57 -1.56 -17.58
C GLY A 273 17.11 -2.98 -17.53
#